data_5e6779ba266d5fde4af3586132feed4a
#
_entry.id   5e6779ba266d5fde4af3586132feed4a
#
_cell.length_a   1.000
_cell.length_b   1.000
_cell.length_c   1.000
_cell.angle_alpha   90.00
_cell.angle_beta   90.00
_cell.angle_gamma   90.00
#
_symmetry.space_group_name_H-M   'P 1'
#
loop_
_entity.id
_entity.type
_entity.pdbx_description
1 polymer ?
#
loop_
_entity_poly.entity_id
_entity_poly.type
_entity_poly.pdbx_seq_one_letter_code
_entity_poly.pdbx_strand_id
1 'polypeptide(L)'
;MARIAGVDIPPQKRVGVSLTYIHGIGDTTAQKILKMANIDPEKRTRDLPEDEVARLRQVIDRLATAKDIVIEGDLRREVATNIKRLTEIGSYRGQRHRRGLPVRGQRTRTNARGRRGPKRAVAGKKKVKAGK
;
A
#
# COMPACT_ATOMS: atom_id res chain seq x y z
N MET A 1 -16.17 11.48 11.68
CA MET A 1 -14.96 11.07 10.91
C MET A 1 -15.36 10.97 9.45
N ALA A 2 -14.61 11.62 8.56
CA ALA A 2 -14.92 11.55 7.14
C ALA A 2 -14.46 10.19 6.59
N ARG A 3 -15.36 9.48 5.92
CA ARG A 3 -15.09 8.21 5.25
C ARG A 3 -15.13 8.40 3.74
N ILE A 4 -14.03 8.07 3.06
CA ILE A 4 -13.87 8.23 1.61
C ILE A 4 -13.37 6.92 1.02
N ALA A 5 -13.98 6.45 -0.06
CA ALA A 5 -13.66 5.16 -0.70
C ALA A 5 -13.62 3.97 0.29
N GLY A 6 -14.46 3.99 1.32
CA GLY A 6 -14.51 2.96 2.35
C GLY A 6 -13.43 3.06 3.43
N VAL A 7 -12.53 4.06 3.36
CA VAL A 7 -11.44 4.27 4.31
C VAL A 7 -11.74 5.46 5.21
N ASP A 8 -11.49 5.29 6.51
CA ASP A 8 -11.59 6.38 7.48
C ASP A 8 -10.31 7.23 7.43
N ILE A 9 -10.45 8.49 7.07
CA ILE A 9 -9.31 9.40 6.94
C ILE A 9 -9.00 10.12 8.27
N PRO A 10 -7.71 10.31 8.62
CA PRO A 10 -7.32 10.92 9.89
C PRO A 10 -7.80 12.37 10.00
N PRO A 11 -8.58 12.73 11.03
CA PRO A 11 -9.16 14.08 11.16
C PRO A 11 -8.13 15.16 11.49
N GLN A 12 -7.03 14.78 12.12
CA GLN A 12 -6.02 15.73 12.63
C GLN A 12 -5.01 16.19 11.56
N LYS A 13 -4.93 15.46 10.44
CA LYS A 13 -3.96 15.74 9.37
C LYS A 13 -4.54 16.68 8.33
N ARG A 14 -3.66 17.30 7.53
CA ARG A 14 -4.05 18.07 6.34
C ARG A 14 -4.71 17.14 5.32
N VAL A 15 -5.70 17.64 4.59
CA VAL A 15 -6.46 16.85 3.62
C VAL A 15 -5.55 16.19 2.58
N GLY A 16 -4.54 16.91 2.08
CA GLY A 16 -3.58 16.35 1.13
C GLY A 16 -2.87 15.11 1.66
N VAL A 17 -2.45 15.14 2.92
CA VAL A 17 -1.81 14.00 3.59
C VAL A 17 -2.84 12.92 3.96
N SER A 18 -4.04 13.31 4.37
CA SER A 18 -5.08 12.35 4.76
C SER A 18 -5.55 11.48 3.60
N LEU A 19 -5.60 12.03 2.38
CA LEU A 19 -5.95 11.25 1.18
C LEU A 19 -4.92 10.17 0.85
N THR A 20 -3.64 10.34 1.21
CA THR A 20 -2.62 9.30 0.96
C THR A 20 -2.78 8.06 1.84
N TYR A 21 -3.69 8.07 2.81
CA TYR A 21 -4.06 6.86 3.57
C TYR A 21 -4.91 5.89 2.75
N ILE A 22 -5.52 6.36 1.65
CA ILE A 22 -6.24 5.51 0.71
C ILE A 22 -5.22 4.81 -0.18
N HIS A 23 -5.21 3.48 -0.18
CA HIS A 23 -4.28 2.71 -0.98
C HIS A 23 -4.48 2.96 -2.48
N GLY A 24 -3.43 3.43 -3.17
CA GLY A 24 -3.48 3.85 -4.57
C GLY A 24 -3.48 5.37 -4.78
N ILE A 25 -3.65 6.16 -3.72
CA ILE A 25 -3.54 7.62 -3.79
C ILE A 25 -2.21 8.04 -3.15
N GLY A 26 -1.29 8.54 -3.96
CA GLY A 26 -0.05 9.18 -3.53
C GLY A 26 -0.18 10.70 -3.49
N ASP A 27 0.89 11.39 -3.11
CA ASP A 27 0.90 12.86 -2.96
C ASP A 27 0.49 13.58 -4.24
N THR A 28 1.00 13.17 -5.39
CA THR A 28 0.68 13.77 -6.69
C THR A 28 -0.78 13.58 -7.08
N THR A 29 -1.32 12.38 -6.84
CA THR A 29 -2.73 12.07 -7.09
C THR A 29 -3.64 12.82 -6.13
N ALA A 30 -3.28 12.91 -4.84
CA ALA A 30 -4.01 13.68 -3.84
C ALA A 30 -4.10 15.16 -4.22
N GLN A 31 -2.99 15.78 -4.66
CA GLN A 31 -2.99 17.16 -5.14
C GLN A 31 -3.88 17.35 -6.38
N LYS A 32 -3.86 16.41 -7.33
CA LYS A 32 -4.74 16.44 -8.51
C LYS A 32 -6.21 16.40 -8.12
N ILE A 33 -6.57 15.49 -7.20
CA ILE A 33 -7.94 15.37 -6.67
C ILE A 33 -8.38 16.67 -6.01
N LEU A 34 -7.55 17.26 -5.14
CA LEU A 34 -7.87 18.49 -4.42
C LEU A 34 -8.03 19.68 -5.37
N LYS A 35 -7.19 19.80 -6.39
CA LYS A 35 -7.35 20.82 -7.45
C LYS A 35 -8.68 20.66 -8.19
N MET A 36 -9.06 19.45 -8.54
CA MET A 36 -10.33 19.17 -9.23
C MET A 36 -11.56 19.43 -8.34
N ALA A 37 -11.44 19.19 -7.04
CA ALA A 37 -12.48 19.45 -6.07
C ALA A 37 -12.53 20.92 -5.61
N ASN A 38 -11.53 21.74 -6.00
CA ASN A 38 -11.35 23.12 -5.56
C ASN A 38 -11.31 23.26 -4.03
N ILE A 39 -10.40 22.48 -3.41
CA ILE A 39 -10.20 22.43 -1.95
C ILE A 39 -8.74 22.74 -1.64
N ASP A 40 -8.51 23.56 -0.61
CA ASP A 40 -7.18 23.90 -0.12
C ASP A 40 -6.50 22.66 0.49
N PRO A 41 -5.31 22.22 0.00
CA PRO A 41 -4.57 21.09 0.51
C PRO A 41 -4.11 21.24 1.97
N GLU A 42 -3.96 22.48 2.45
CA GLU A 42 -3.48 22.79 3.80
C GLU A 42 -4.58 22.67 4.86
N LYS A 43 -5.84 22.69 4.45
CA LYS A 43 -7.00 22.56 5.34
C LYS A 43 -6.96 21.23 6.09
N ARG A 44 -7.32 21.23 7.38
CA ARG A 44 -7.39 19.97 8.15
C ARG A 44 -8.66 19.21 7.82
N THR A 45 -8.56 17.87 7.83
CA THR A 45 -9.70 16.99 7.50
C THR A 45 -10.90 17.22 8.42
N ARG A 46 -10.69 17.56 9.70
CA ARG A 46 -11.77 17.85 10.65
C ARG A 46 -12.56 19.12 10.31
N ASP A 47 -11.92 20.06 9.62
CA ASP A 47 -12.47 21.38 9.30
C ASP A 47 -13.18 21.40 7.93
N LEU A 48 -13.31 20.22 7.28
CA LEU A 48 -14.02 20.04 6.02
C LEU A 48 -15.53 20.03 6.26
N PRO A 49 -16.30 20.89 5.61
CA PRO A 49 -17.76 20.79 5.58
C PRO A 49 -18.19 19.56 4.74
N GLU A 50 -19.38 19.07 5.00
CA GLU A 50 -19.91 17.86 4.33
C GLU A 50 -19.97 18.03 2.80
N ASP A 51 -20.23 19.23 2.30
CA ASP A 51 -20.25 19.54 0.86
C ASP A 51 -18.88 19.34 0.20
N GLU A 52 -17.79 19.69 0.89
CA GLU A 52 -16.44 19.45 0.40
C GLU A 52 -16.10 17.96 0.40
N VAL A 53 -16.53 17.24 1.44
CA VAL A 53 -16.37 15.78 1.50
C VAL A 53 -17.15 15.09 0.39
N ALA A 54 -18.37 15.55 0.09
CA ALA A 54 -19.16 15.02 -1.01
C ALA A 54 -18.49 15.28 -2.37
N ARG A 55 -17.94 16.49 -2.59
CA ARG A 55 -17.16 16.78 -3.81
C ARG A 55 -15.93 15.90 -3.95
N LEU A 56 -15.19 15.65 -2.85
CA LEU A 56 -14.05 14.72 -2.87
C LEU A 56 -14.46 13.32 -3.28
N ARG A 57 -15.55 12.80 -2.71
CA ARG A 57 -16.10 11.48 -3.09
C ARG A 57 -16.41 11.43 -4.57
N GLN A 58 -17.17 12.42 -5.10
CA GLN A 58 -17.53 12.48 -6.51
C GLN A 58 -16.31 12.52 -7.45
N VAL A 59 -15.29 13.31 -7.12
CA VAL A 59 -14.06 13.39 -7.92
C VAL A 59 -13.33 12.05 -7.92
N ILE A 60 -13.19 11.41 -6.77
CA ILE A 60 -12.53 10.11 -6.64
C ILE A 60 -13.30 9.04 -7.40
N ASP A 61 -14.61 8.96 -7.25
CA ASP A 61 -15.47 8.00 -7.95
C ASP A 61 -15.42 8.21 -9.47
N ARG A 62 -15.40 9.47 -9.93
CA ARG A 62 -15.25 9.80 -11.35
C ARG A 62 -13.90 9.32 -11.90
N LEU A 63 -12.79 9.56 -11.19
CA LEU A 63 -11.47 9.12 -11.61
C LEU A 63 -11.33 7.59 -11.58
N ALA A 64 -11.93 6.93 -10.60
CA ALA A 64 -11.96 5.47 -10.51
C ALA A 64 -12.79 4.85 -11.65
N THR A 65 -13.95 5.42 -11.96
CA THR A 65 -14.81 4.96 -13.06
C THR A 65 -14.14 5.16 -14.43
N ALA A 66 -13.43 6.28 -14.62
CA ALA A 66 -12.64 6.54 -15.83
C ALA A 66 -11.37 5.66 -15.93
N LYS A 67 -11.06 4.88 -14.89
CA LYS A 67 -9.81 4.09 -14.75
C LYS A 67 -8.54 4.92 -14.77
N ASP A 68 -8.62 6.21 -14.49
CA ASP A 68 -7.45 7.08 -14.33
C ASP A 68 -6.69 6.73 -13.04
N ILE A 69 -7.39 6.25 -12.02
CA ILE A 69 -6.84 5.74 -10.78
C ILE A 69 -7.48 4.39 -10.43
N VAL A 70 -6.68 3.51 -9.88
CA VAL A 70 -7.16 2.26 -9.27
C VAL A 70 -6.84 2.33 -7.79
N ILE A 71 -7.85 2.10 -6.94
CA ILE A 71 -7.73 2.30 -5.49
C ILE A 71 -8.19 1.08 -4.70
N GLU A 72 -7.72 0.99 -3.47
CA GLU A 72 -8.11 0.01 -2.44
C GLU A 72 -8.27 -1.43 -2.95
N GLY A 73 -9.47 -1.96 -2.91
CA GLY A 73 -9.76 -3.36 -3.23
C GLY A 73 -9.41 -3.75 -4.65
N ASP A 74 -9.67 -2.86 -5.61
CA ASP A 74 -9.41 -3.11 -7.03
C ASP A 74 -7.91 -3.14 -7.31
N LEU A 75 -7.15 -2.20 -6.72
CA LEU A 75 -5.69 -2.20 -6.82
C LEU A 75 -5.07 -3.45 -6.19
N ARG A 76 -5.54 -3.84 -5.01
CA ARG A 76 -5.07 -5.06 -4.34
C ARG A 76 -5.33 -6.30 -5.18
N ARG A 77 -6.51 -6.37 -5.80
CA ARG A 77 -6.92 -7.47 -6.70
C ARG A 77 -6.06 -7.49 -7.96
N GLU A 78 -5.82 -6.34 -8.56
CA GLU A 78 -4.96 -6.22 -9.74
C GLU A 78 -3.53 -6.67 -9.44
N VAL A 79 -2.94 -6.18 -8.35
CA VAL A 79 -1.58 -6.59 -7.92
C VAL A 79 -1.51 -8.09 -7.64
N ALA A 80 -2.53 -8.66 -6.96
CA ALA A 80 -2.58 -10.10 -6.70
C ALA A 80 -2.67 -10.91 -7.99
N THR A 81 -3.50 -10.48 -8.95
CA THR A 81 -3.65 -11.10 -10.26
C THR A 81 -2.34 -11.06 -11.06
N ASN A 82 -1.65 -9.91 -11.04
CA ASN A 82 -0.36 -9.76 -11.72
C ASN A 82 0.72 -10.68 -11.12
N ILE A 83 0.78 -10.81 -9.79
CA ILE A 83 1.69 -11.74 -9.12
C ILE A 83 1.34 -13.20 -9.45
N LYS A 84 0.04 -13.54 -9.43
CA LYS A 84 -0.44 -14.88 -9.79
C LYS A 84 -0.02 -15.24 -11.20
N ARG A 85 -0.25 -14.36 -12.17
CA ARG A 85 0.18 -14.55 -13.56
C ARG A 85 1.68 -14.82 -13.68
N LEU A 86 2.53 -14.03 -13.00
CA LEU A 86 3.97 -14.24 -13.01
C LEU A 86 4.39 -15.61 -12.43
N THR A 87 3.64 -16.07 -11.43
CA THR A 87 3.87 -17.36 -10.78
C THR A 87 3.44 -18.53 -11.68
N GLU A 88 2.32 -18.41 -12.37
CA GLU A 88 1.78 -19.41 -13.30
C GLU A 88 2.68 -19.61 -14.53
N ILE A 89 3.20 -18.51 -15.08
CA ILE A 89 4.17 -18.55 -16.20
C ILE A 89 5.52 -19.19 -15.77
N GLY A 90 5.76 -19.38 -14.48
CA GLY A 90 7.03 -19.93 -13.97
C GLY A 90 8.21 -18.96 -14.06
N SER A 91 7.96 -17.66 -14.23
CA SER A 91 9.00 -16.66 -14.37
C SER A 91 9.89 -16.57 -13.12
N TYR A 92 11.14 -16.10 -13.28
CA TYR A 92 12.04 -15.86 -12.14
C TYR A 92 11.41 -14.98 -11.07
N ARG A 93 10.73 -13.89 -11.47
CA ARG A 93 10.00 -13.00 -10.54
C ARG A 93 8.89 -13.75 -9.80
N GLY A 94 8.12 -14.59 -10.50
CA GLY A 94 7.07 -15.40 -9.88
C GLY A 94 7.62 -16.39 -8.86
N GLN A 95 8.72 -17.07 -9.17
CA GLN A 95 9.40 -17.95 -8.22
C GLN A 95 9.90 -17.20 -6.98
N ARG A 96 10.43 -15.99 -7.15
CA ARG A 96 10.86 -15.13 -6.03
C ARG A 96 9.67 -14.71 -5.16
N HIS A 97 8.53 -14.35 -5.77
CA HIS A 97 7.30 -14.07 -5.04
C HIS A 97 6.83 -15.26 -4.22
N ARG A 98 6.80 -16.47 -4.81
CA ARG A 98 6.37 -17.71 -4.14
C ARG A 98 7.27 -18.08 -2.96
N ARG A 99 8.57 -17.81 -3.05
CA ARG A 99 9.55 -18.06 -1.96
C ARG A 99 9.62 -16.95 -0.93
N GLY A 100 8.86 -15.86 -1.05
CA GLY A 100 8.93 -14.71 -0.15
C GLY A 100 10.30 -14.00 -0.17
N LEU A 101 10.98 -14.01 -1.32
CA LEU A 101 12.31 -13.42 -1.49
C LEU A 101 12.24 -12.10 -2.28
N PRO A 102 13.26 -11.22 -2.14
CA PRO A 102 13.36 -10.02 -2.95
C PRO A 102 13.32 -10.35 -4.45
N VAL A 103 12.61 -9.53 -5.24
CA VAL A 103 12.30 -9.78 -6.65
C VAL A 103 13.20 -8.98 -7.60
N ARG A 104 13.83 -7.92 -7.08
CA ARG A 104 14.63 -6.95 -7.87
C ARG A 104 16.14 -7.18 -7.78
N GLY A 105 16.60 -8.39 -7.56
CA GLY A 105 18.03 -8.73 -7.55
C GLY A 105 18.80 -8.31 -6.30
N GLN A 106 18.11 -7.90 -5.23
CA GLN A 106 18.78 -7.51 -3.99
C GLN A 106 19.53 -8.72 -3.37
N ARG A 107 20.68 -8.42 -2.76
CA ARG A 107 21.50 -9.41 -2.06
C ARG A 107 20.71 -10.05 -0.91
N THR A 108 20.76 -11.37 -0.80
CA THR A 108 20.02 -12.13 0.21
C THR A 108 20.88 -12.79 1.28
N ARG A 109 22.22 -12.74 1.13
CA ARG A 109 23.16 -13.37 2.09
C ARG A 109 23.08 -12.75 3.48
N THR A 110 23.02 -11.44 3.58
CA THR A 110 23.05 -10.70 4.85
C THR A 110 21.69 -10.14 5.25
N ASN A 111 21.10 -9.31 4.42
CA ASN A 111 19.87 -8.56 4.69
C ASN A 111 18.64 -9.18 3.98
N ALA A 112 17.80 -8.41 3.36
CA ALA A 112 16.52 -8.84 2.77
C ALA A 112 15.48 -9.29 3.80
N ARG A 113 15.49 -8.67 4.98
CA ARG A 113 14.60 -9.02 6.10
C ARG A 113 13.15 -8.55 5.91
N GLY A 114 12.91 -7.51 5.13
CA GLY A 114 11.57 -6.97 4.90
C GLY A 114 10.54 -8.03 4.46
N ARG A 115 10.94 -9.00 3.62
CA ARG A 115 10.07 -10.11 3.20
C ARG A 115 10.26 -11.39 4.01
N ARG A 116 11.47 -11.63 4.55
CA ARG A 116 11.82 -12.86 5.29
C ARG A 116 11.43 -12.80 6.77
N GLY A 117 11.06 -11.64 7.27
CA GLY A 117 10.78 -11.41 8.68
C GLY A 117 12.04 -11.38 9.57
N PRO A 118 11.86 -11.27 10.90
CA PRO A 118 12.97 -11.20 11.85
C PRO A 118 13.85 -12.44 11.78
N LYS A 119 15.09 -12.30 12.27
CA LYS A 119 16.02 -13.45 12.39
C LYS A 119 15.43 -14.43 13.42
N ARG A 120 15.28 -15.68 13.03
CA ARG A 120 14.96 -16.77 13.95
C ARG A 120 16.27 -17.41 14.38
N ALA A 121 16.50 -17.48 15.69
CA ALA A 121 17.59 -18.28 16.24
C ALA A 121 17.28 -19.76 15.95
N VAL A 122 18.19 -20.46 15.31
CA VAL A 122 18.14 -21.91 15.22
C VAL A 122 18.69 -22.44 16.55
N ALA A 123 17.91 -23.19 17.30
CA ALA A 123 18.38 -23.85 18.51
C ALA A 123 19.57 -24.74 18.11
N GLY A 124 20.77 -24.34 18.52
CA GLY A 124 21.97 -25.15 18.32
C GLY A 124 21.79 -26.47 19.05
N LYS A 125 22.05 -27.59 18.38
CA LYS A 125 22.25 -28.87 19.09
C LYS A 125 23.33 -28.64 20.12
N LYS A 126 23.00 -28.68 21.43
CA LYS A 126 23.98 -28.77 22.49
C LYS A 126 24.89 -29.95 22.13
N LYS A 127 26.17 -29.66 21.80
CA LYS A 127 27.18 -30.73 21.75
C LYS A 127 27.18 -31.35 23.13
N VAL A 128 26.69 -32.58 23.24
CA VAL A 128 26.85 -33.38 24.42
C VAL A 128 28.35 -33.48 24.64
N LYS A 129 28.89 -32.86 25.71
CA LYS A 129 30.26 -33.08 26.11
C LYS A 129 30.36 -34.59 26.37
N ALA A 130 31.15 -35.28 25.54
CA ALA A 130 31.56 -36.62 25.86
C ALA A 130 32.21 -36.58 27.22
N GLY A 131 31.56 -37.23 28.22
CA GLY A 131 32.14 -37.38 29.54
C GLY A 131 33.46 -38.12 29.41
N LYS A 132 34.46 -37.58 30.08
CA LYS A 132 35.67 -38.33 30.38
C LYS A 132 35.33 -39.41 31.41
#